data_468668383cb80c943ea8c3b189cf52a3
#
_entry.id   468668383cb80c943ea8c3b189cf52a3
#
_cell.length_a   1.000
_cell.length_b   1.000
_cell.length_c   1.000
_cell.angle_alpha   90.00
_cell.angle_beta   90.00
_cell.angle_gamma   90.00
#
_symmetry.space_group_name_H-M   'P 1'
#
loop_
_entity.id
_entity.type
_entity.pdbx_description
1 polymer ?
#
loop_
_entity_poly.entity_id
_entity_poly.type
_entity_poly.pdbx_seq_one_letter_code
_entity_poly.pdbx_strand_id
1 'polypeptide(L)'
;MKVYYIVEKKKGSAGWVTEHQEDLQKQLKEIEKWEKEQQKVWFWDKLSRLPFQLLDKLTPDFIHKKIGTLLDEVGSFIQTGGQYLTSEKQIIKHFQKKLPDEAIDSLQDVQKAPLAIMDDIAESMGRNRANAAAVQGATTGVGGVFTLAADIPAVLGLSLKTLQDIAVAYGYDPKEKKERVFIVKCLQLSSADIVGKKSILKELKDYDQDSRTYKSAASQIQGWREVVYSYRDSFGWKKFFQMVPVAGMVFGASANRSALHSIAETGMMLYKKRRILERLKETE
;
A
#
# COMPACT_ATOMS: atom_id res chain seq x y z
N MET A 1 10.20 -17.72 -12.04
CA MET A 1 10.18 -17.89 -13.51
C MET A 1 9.64 -16.59 -14.10
N LYS A 2 10.54 -15.73 -14.65
CA LYS A 2 10.12 -14.44 -15.23
C LYS A 2 9.44 -14.71 -16.56
N VAL A 3 8.15 -14.54 -16.65
CA VAL A 3 7.42 -14.56 -17.91
C VAL A 3 7.60 -13.16 -18.51
N TYR A 4 8.50 -13.05 -19.49
CA TYR A 4 8.60 -11.86 -20.34
C TYR A 4 7.42 -11.92 -21.31
N TYR A 5 6.39 -11.11 -21.08
CA TYR A 5 5.43 -10.82 -22.13
C TYR A 5 6.14 -9.96 -23.18
N ILE A 6 6.42 -10.56 -24.34
CA ILE A 6 6.84 -9.84 -25.54
C ILE A 6 5.62 -9.07 -26.00
N VAL A 7 5.65 -7.75 -25.86
CA VAL A 7 4.66 -6.87 -26.45
C VAL A 7 4.94 -6.85 -27.95
N GLU A 8 4.25 -7.68 -28.71
CA GLU A 8 4.33 -7.64 -30.18
C GLU A 8 3.67 -6.35 -30.68
N LYS A 9 4.51 -5.46 -31.20
CA LYS A 9 4.07 -4.22 -31.85
C LYS A 9 3.46 -4.58 -33.21
N LYS A 10 2.15 -4.44 -33.40
CA LYS A 10 1.54 -4.42 -34.72
C LYS A 10 2.10 -3.22 -35.49
N LYS A 11 2.94 -3.47 -36.51
CA LYS A 11 3.43 -2.45 -37.43
C LYS A 11 2.22 -1.72 -38.04
N GLY A 12 2.06 -0.45 -37.74
CA GLY A 12 1.18 0.45 -38.45
C GLY A 12 0.00 1.07 -37.71
N SER A 13 -0.17 0.83 -36.40
CA SER A 13 -1.19 1.56 -35.62
C SER A 13 -0.50 2.37 -34.50
N ALA A 14 -0.75 3.68 -34.49
CA ALA A 14 -0.52 4.54 -33.32
C ALA A 14 -1.57 4.16 -32.26
N GLY A 15 -1.32 3.05 -31.53
CA GLY A 15 -2.24 2.55 -30.52
C GLY A 15 -1.55 1.48 -29.69
N TRP A 16 -1.72 1.61 -28.37
CA TRP A 16 -1.34 0.63 -27.37
C TRP A 16 -1.87 -0.75 -27.72
N VAL A 17 -1.10 -1.79 -27.40
CA VAL A 17 -1.59 -3.18 -27.46
C VAL A 17 -2.69 -3.29 -26.39
N THR A 18 -3.92 -3.32 -26.82
CA THR A 18 -5.08 -3.58 -25.97
C THR A 18 -4.92 -5.00 -25.43
N GLU A 19 -4.83 -5.15 -24.10
CA GLU A 19 -4.84 -6.47 -23.48
C GLU A 19 -6.12 -7.23 -23.89
N HIS A 20 -6.00 -8.52 -24.19
CA HIS A 20 -7.17 -9.32 -24.49
C HIS A 20 -8.07 -9.43 -23.27
N GLN A 21 -9.38 -9.35 -23.49
CA GLN A 21 -10.38 -9.44 -22.41
C GLN A 21 -10.21 -10.70 -21.58
N GLU A 22 -9.82 -11.83 -22.19
CA GLU A 22 -9.55 -13.08 -21.49
C GLU A 22 -8.37 -12.97 -20.51
N ASP A 23 -7.30 -12.26 -20.88
CA ASP A 23 -6.14 -12.04 -20.01
C ASP A 23 -6.49 -11.14 -18.82
N LEU A 24 -7.28 -10.10 -19.07
CA LEU A 24 -7.79 -9.23 -18.00
C LEU A 24 -8.67 -10.01 -17.01
N GLN A 25 -9.58 -10.85 -17.51
CA GLN A 25 -10.43 -11.70 -16.66
C GLN A 25 -9.62 -12.74 -15.88
N LYS A 26 -8.58 -13.32 -16.46
CA LYS A 26 -7.69 -14.24 -15.77
C LYS A 26 -6.96 -13.55 -14.62
N GLN A 27 -6.38 -12.38 -14.87
CA GLN A 27 -5.69 -11.59 -13.85
C GLN A 27 -6.66 -11.15 -12.74
N LEU A 28 -7.90 -10.78 -13.09
CA LEU A 28 -8.93 -10.45 -12.12
C LEU A 28 -9.24 -11.64 -11.18
N LYS A 29 -9.37 -12.86 -11.72
CA LYS A 29 -9.57 -14.09 -10.92
C LYS A 29 -8.39 -14.36 -9.97
N GLU A 30 -7.16 -14.08 -10.39
CA GLU A 30 -5.97 -14.21 -9.54
C GLU A 30 -6.03 -13.23 -8.35
N ILE A 31 -6.45 -11.98 -8.60
CA ILE A 31 -6.63 -10.98 -7.54
C ILE A 31 -7.78 -11.37 -6.59
N GLU A 32 -8.90 -11.85 -7.11
CA GLU A 32 -10.02 -12.34 -6.30
C GLU A 32 -9.61 -13.54 -5.42
N LYS A 33 -8.75 -14.42 -5.93
CA LYS A 33 -8.17 -15.51 -5.14
C LYS A 33 -7.30 -14.97 -4.02
N TRP A 34 -6.44 -14.00 -4.31
CA TRP A 34 -5.63 -13.30 -3.31
C TRP A 34 -6.51 -12.64 -2.23
N GLU A 35 -7.59 -11.93 -2.61
CA GLU A 35 -8.54 -11.34 -1.66
C GLU A 35 -9.19 -12.39 -0.74
N LYS A 36 -9.54 -13.57 -1.28
CA LYS A 36 -10.06 -14.69 -0.49
C LYS A 36 -9.01 -15.24 0.48
N GLU A 37 -7.76 -15.28 0.06
CA GLU A 37 -6.65 -15.72 0.91
C GLU A 37 -6.39 -14.75 2.06
N GLN A 38 -6.55 -13.43 1.84
CA GLN A 38 -6.47 -12.42 2.90
C GLN A 38 -7.53 -12.62 4.00
N GLN A 39 -8.62 -13.31 3.71
CA GLN A 39 -9.73 -13.55 4.64
C GLN A 39 -9.62 -14.91 5.38
N LYS A 40 -8.60 -15.72 5.08
CA LYS A 40 -8.40 -17.02 5.75
C LYS A 40 -7.68 -16.84 7.08
N VAL A 41 -8.21 -17.52 8.11
CA VAL A 41 -7.56 -17.57 9.43
C VAL A 41 -6.32 -18.45 9.34
N TRP A 42 -5.14 -17.88 9.50
CA TRP A 42 -3.94 -18.66 9.68
C TRP A 42 -3.82 -19.06 11.16
N PHE A 43 -3.46 -20.31 11.43
CA PHE A 43 -3.37 -20.86 12.79
C PHE A 43 -2.47 -20.02 13.72
N TRP A 44 -1.38 -19.46 13.17
CA TRP A 44 -0.43 -18.62 13.90
C TRP A 44 -0.98 -17.24 14.32
N ASP A 45 -2.01 -16.73 13.63
CA ASP A 45 -2.67 -15.47 14.00
C ASP A 45 -3.51 -15.64 15.28
N LYS A 46 -3.97 -16.87 15.58
CA LYS A 46 -4.64 -17.18 16.85
C LYS A 46 -3.67 -17.24 18.03
N LEU A 47 -2.43 -17.69 17.78
CA LEU A 47 -1.40 -17.83 18.83
C LEU A 47 -0.74 -16.51 19.19
N SER A 48 -0.70 -15.54 18.25
CA SER A 48 -0.06 -14.23 18.42
C SER A 48 -0.94 -13.20 19.11
N ARG A 49 -2.19 -13.53 19.42
CA ARG A 49 -3.10 -12.64 20.15
C ARG A 49 -2.79 -12.66 21.64
N LEU A 50 -1.78 -11.91 22.04
CA LEU A 50 -1.67 -11.50 23.44
C LEU A 50 -2.90 -10.69 23.81
N PRO A 51 -3.50 -10.89 25.00
CA PRO A 51 -4.63 -10.09 25.43
C PRO A 51 -4.30 -8.59 25.36
N PHE A 52 -5.13 -7.81 24.68
CA PHE A 52 -4.95 -6.35 24.53
C PHE A 52 -4.64 -5.64 25.85
N GLN A 53 -5.26 -6.10 26.94
CA GLN A 53 -5.02 -5.60 28.31
C GLN A 53 -3.57 -5.74 28.80
N LEU A 54 -2.84 -6.73 28.28
CA LEU A 54 -1.42 -6.91 28.63
C LEU A 54 -0.53 -5.98 27.81
N LEU A 55 -0.89 -5.74 26.55
CA LEU A 55 -0.19 -4.81 25.66
C LEU A 55 -0.36 -3.36 26.13
N ASP A 56 -1.55 -2.96 26.57
CA ASP A 56 -1.80 -1.62 27.09
C ASP A 56 -1.00 -1.34 28.36
N LYS A 57 -0.84 -2.33 29.25
CA LYS A 57 -0.01 -2.18 30.45
C LYS A 57 1.51 -2.08 30.17
N LEU A 58 1.94 -2.64 29.03
CA LEU A 58 3.35 -2.66 28.63
C LEU A 58 3.71 -1.53 27.67
N THR A 59 2.72 -0.76 27.19
CA THR A 59 2.97 0.34 26.24
C THR A 59 3.30 1.62 27.02
N PRO A 60 4.49 2.20 26.84
CA PRO A 60 4.86 3.43 27.53
C PRO A 60 3.96 4.62 27.14
N ASP A 61 3.71 5.52 28.09
CA ASP A 61 2.82 6.71 27.92
C ASP A 61 3.20 7.60 26.72
N PHE A 62 4.49 7.68 26.37
CA PHE A 62 4.93 8.46 25.22
C PHE A 62 4.43 7.90 23.88
N ILE A 63 4.17 6.59 23.79
CA ILE A 63 3.58 5.96 22.60
C ILE A 63 2.11 6.36 22.48
N HIS A 64 1.36 6.38 23.59
CA HIS A 64 -0.02 6.85 23.59
C HIS A 64 -0.14 8.30 23.10
N LYS A 65 0.76 9.19 23.53
CA LYS A 65 0.82 10.57 23.05
C LYS A 65 1.12 10.66 21.54
N LYS A 66 1.99 9.80 21.01
CA LYS A 66 2.31 9.76 19.58
C LYS A 66 1.19 9.20 18.71
N ILE A 67 0.30 8.36 19.24
CA ILE A 67 -0.88 7.88 18.53
C ILE A 67 -1.77 9.04 18.09
N GLY A 68 -2.01 10.02 18.94
CA GLY A 68 -2.76 11.24 18.57
C GLY A 68 -2.12 11.96 17.38
N THR A 69 -0.81 12.19 17.45
CA THR A 69 -0.06 12.81 16.33
C THR A 69 -0.18 12.04 15.03
N LEU A 70 -0.13 10.70 15.09
CA LEU A 70 -0.29 9.86 13.90
C LEU A 70 -1.69 9.97 13.30
N LEU A 71 -2.74 10.04 14.14
CA LEU A 71 -4.10 10.25 13.68
C LEU A 71 -4.26 11.60 12.98
N ASP A 72 -3.63 12.65 13.53
CA ASP A 72 -3.62 13.98 12.95
C ASP A 72 -2.87 13.98 11.60
N GLU A 73 -1.73 13.29 11.51
CA GLU A 73 -0.98 13.15 10.26
C GLU A 73 -1.77 12.43 9.17
N VAL A 74 -2.44 11.34 9.50
CA VAL A 74 -3.30 10.62 8.54
C VAL A 74 -4.50 11.48 8.14
N GLY A 75 -5.11 12.18 9.07
CA GLY A 75 -6.19 13.15 8.80
C GLY A 75 -5.73 14.28 7.88
N SER A 76 -4.56 14.86 8.14
CA SER A 76 -3.92 15.88 7.31
C SER A 76 -3.60 15.34 5.91
N PHE A 77 -3.06 14.11 5.82
CA PHE A 77 -2.80 13.47 4.54
C PHE A 77 -4.06 13.37 3.68
N ILE A 78 -5.20 12.97 4.24
CA ILE A 78 -6.46 12.92 3.48
C ILE A 78 -6.92 14.29 3.03
N GLN A 79 -6.85 15.28 3.90
CA GLN A 79 -7.37 16.61 3.59
C GLN A 79 -6.51 17.32 2.52
N THR A 80 -5.20 17.25 2.66
CA THR A 80 -4.27 18.08 1.87
C THR A 80 -3.21 17.30 1.09
N GLY A 81 -3.03 16.00 1.36
CA GLY A 81 -1.89 15.20 0.90
C GLY A 81 -0.67 15.32 1.81
N GLY A 82 -0.65 16.31 2.71
CA GLY A 82 0.42 16.52 3.67
C GLY A 82 1.80 16.67 3.02
N GLN A 83 2.85 16.32 3.79
CA GLN A 83 4.25 16.32 3.34
C GLN A 83 4.67 15.08 2.52
N TYR A 84 3.76 14.13 2.31
CA TYR A 84 4.07 12.83 1.72
C TYR A 84 3.81 12.77 0.22
N LEU A 85 3.57 13.90 -0.46
CA LEU A 85 3.27 13.94 -1.88
C LEU A 85 4.39 13.30 -2.72
N THR A 86 3.98 12.40 -3.58
CA THR A 86 4.86 11.73 -4.54
C THR A 86 5.09 12.62 -5.75
N SER A 87 6.25 12.49 -6.38
CA SER A 87 6.55 13.16 -7.63
C SER A 87 6.05 12.34 -8.82
N GLU A 88 4.89 12.69 -9.34
CA GLU A 88 4.32 12.14 -10.57
C GLU A 88 5.34 12.10 -11.72
N LYS A 89 6.08 13.22 -11.90
CA LYS A 89 7.12 13.35 -12.94
C LYS A 89 8.21 12.29 -12.84
N GLN A 90 8.58 11.86 -11.63
CA GLN A 90 9.59 10.81 -11.45
C GLN A 90 9.05 9.45 -11.92
N ILE A 91 7.78 9.18 -11.68
CA ILE A 91 7.16 7.92 -12.09
C ILE A 91 6.95 7.90 -13.60
N ILE A 92 6.48 8.97 -14.19
CA ILE A 92 6.37 9.15 -15.65
C ILE A 92 7.71 8.85 -16.33
N LYS A 93 8.84 9.34 -15.81
CA LYS A 93 10.18 9.02 -16.34
C LYS A 93 10.49 7.52 -16.37
N HIS A 94 9.93 6.72 -15.44
CA HIS A 94 10.11 5.27 -15.50
C HIS A 94 9.33 4.65 -16.68
N PHE A 95 8.15 5.18 -16.99
CA PHE A 95 7.40 4.79 -18.18
C PHE A 95 8.14 5.20 -19.47
N GLN A 96 8.57 6.45 -19.59
CA GLN A 96 9.35 6.93 -20.74
C GLN A 96 10.59 6.08 -21.00
N LYS A 97 11.28 5.65 -19.95
CA LYS A 97 12.44 4.78 -20.03
C LYS A 97 12.12 3.36 -20.53
N LYS A 98 10.93 2.84 -20.17
CA LYS A 98 10.48 1.49 -20.56
C LYS A 98 9.78 1.46 -21.93
N LEU A 99 9.20 2.58 -22.31
CA LEU A 99 8.45 2.79 -23.53
C LEU A 99 8.99 4.00 -24.29
N PRO A 100 10.28 3.94 -24.79
CA PRO A 100 10.97 5.08 -25.35
C PRO A 100 10.34 5.59 -26.66
N ASP A 101 9.59 4.75 -27.36
CA ASP A 101 8.93 5.09 -28.62
C ASP A 101 7.53 5.71 -28.41
N GLU A 102 7.08 5.87 -27.15
CA GLU A 102 5.75 6.36 -26.81
C GLU A 102 5.83 7.69 -26.08
N ALA A 103 4.93 8.61 -26.43
CA ALA A 103 4.81 9.90 -25.74
C ALA A 103 4.00 9.72 -24.45
N ILE A 104 4.68 9.55 -23.32
CA ILE A 104 4.07 9.45 -21.99
C ILE A 104 4.50 10.66 -21.18
N ASP A 105 3.62 11.66 -21.12
CA ASP A 105 3.90 12.94 -20.45
C ASP A 105 2.93 13.24 -19.31
N SER A 106 1.86 12.47 -19.21
CA SER A 106 0.76 12.70 -18.26
C SER A 106 0.26 11.40 -17.61
N LEU A 107 -0.52 11.52 -16.53
CA LEU A 107 -1.23 10.39 -15.92
C LEU A 107 -2.25 9.75 -16.89
N GLN A 108 -2.85 10.53 -17.76
CA GLN A 108 -3.77 10.03 -18.78
C GLN A 108 -3.05 9.09 -19.76
N ASP A 109 -1.78 9.37 -20.08
CA ASP A 109 -0.98 8.47 -20.90
C ASP A 109 -0.59 7.21 -20.12
N VAL A 110 -0.22 7.37 -18.84
CA VAL A 110 0.03 6.22 -17.95
C VAL A 110 -1.18 5.30 -17.88
N GLN A 111 -2.41 5.82 -17.81
CA GLN A 111 -3.64 5.01 -17.77
C GLN A 111 -3.78 4.07 -18.97
N LYS A 112 -3.23 4.44 -20.12
CA LYS A 112 -3.25 3.65 -21.35
C LYS A 112 -2.10 2.67 -21.47
N ALA A 113 -1.05 2.79 -20.63
CA ALA A 113 0.12 1.93 -20.69
C ALA A 113 -0.23 0.46 -20.39
N PRO A 114 0.48 -0.52 -20.97
CA PRO A 114 0.24 -1.93 -20.70
C PRO A 114 0.31 -2.26 -19.21
N LEU A 115 -0.62 -3.09 -18.72
CA LEU A 115 -0.66 -3.52 -17.32
C LEU A 115 0.66 -4.14 -16.85
N ALA A 116 1.32 -4.92 -17.70
CA ALA A 116 2.61 -5.53 -17.40
C ALA A 116 3.70 -4.48 -17.09
N ILE A 117 3.66 -3.33 -17.75
CA ILE A 117 4.59 -2.22 -17.50
C ILE A 117 4.22 -1.50 -16.21
N MET A 118 2.92 -1.29 -15.95
CA MET A 118 2.45 -0.74 -14.67
C MET A 118 2.87 -1.62 -13.49
N ASP A 119 2.68 -2.95 -13.63
CA ASP A 119 3.04 -3.95 -12.62
C ASP A 119 4.55 -3.90 -12.31
N ASP A 120 5.39 -3.90 -13.35
CA ASP A 120 6.84 -3.91 -13.18
C ASP A 120 7.37 -2.60 -12.56
N ILE A 121 6.80 -1.44 -12.92
CA ILE A 121 7.14 -0.16 -12.29
C ILE A 121 6.69 -0.15 -10.83
N ALA A 122 5.45 -0.55 -10.53
CA ALA A 122 4.91 -0.60 -9.18
C ALA A 122 5.72 -1.56 -8.28
N GLU A 123 6.07 -2.75 -8.79
CA GLU A 123 6.90 -3.72 -8.07
C GLU A 123 8.30 -3.19 -7.78
N SER A 124 8.93 -2.55 -8.77
CA SER A 124 10.24 -1.92 -8.59
C SER A 124 10.22 -0.85 -7.50
N MET A 125 9.18 -0.01 -7.50
CA MET A 125 9.00 1.03 -6.48
C MET A 125 8.76 0.44 -5.11
N GLY A 126 7.87 -0.56 -5.00
CA GLY A 126 7.60 -1.27 -3.75
C GLY A 126 8.86 -1.90 -3.15
N ARG A 127 9.68 -2.57 -3.98
CA ARG A 127 10.97 -3.14 -3.55
C ARG A 127 11.95 -2.08 -3.06
N ASN A 128 12.08 -0.97 -3.78
CA ASN A 128 13.00 0.11 -3.40
C ASN A 128 12.59 0.72 -2.05
N ARG A 129 11.29 0.92 -1.83
CA ARG A 129 10.75 1.42 -0.56
C ARG A 129 10.93 0.42 0.58
N ALA A 130 10.70 -0.87 0.33
CA ALA A 130 10.92 -1.92 1.31
C ALA A 130 12.41 -2.02 1.72
N ASN A 131 13.33 -1.86 0.78
CA ASN A 131 14.76 -1.81 1.06
C ASN A 131 15.14 -0.56 1.88
N ALA A 132 14.58 0.62 1.55
CA ALA A 132 14.78 1.83 2.34
C ALA A 132 14.25 1.66 3.78
N ALA A 133 13.09 1.02 3.96
CA ALA A 133 12.55 0.70 5.27
C ALA A 133 13.42 -0.29 6.06
N ALA A 134 14.08 -1.23 5.38
CA ALA A 134 15.04 -2.14 6.03
C ALA A 134 16.24 -1.37 6.59
N VAL A 135 16.81 -0.45 5.83
CA VAL A 135 17.91 0.41 6.28
C VAL A 135 17.47 1.26 7.49
N GLN A 136 16.29 1.89 7.40
CA GLN A 136 15.74 2.63 8.52
C GLN A 136 15.53 1.76 9.76
N GLY A 137 14.90 0.58 9.60
CA GLY A 137 14.69 -0.36 10.71
C GLY A 137 15.99 -0.87 11.34
N ALA A 138 17.06 -1.02 10.53
CA ALA A 138 18.39 -1.36 11.06
C ALA A 138 18.95 -0.25 11.94
N THR A 139 18.84 1.01 11.52
CA THR A 139 19.36 2.16 12.28
C THR A 139 18.57 2.41 13.57
N THR A 140 17.25 2.31 13.52
CA THR A 140 16.39 2.51 14.69
C THR A 140 16.41 1.33 15.65
N GLY A 141 16.66 0.11 15.16
CA GLY A 141 16.81 -1.09 15.99
C GLY A 141 17.96 -1.03 17.01
N VAL A 142 18.99 -0.25 16.73
CA VAL A 142 20.14 -0.05 17.65
C VAL A 142 19.77 0.81 18.86
N GLY A 143 18.87 1.77 18.70
CA GLY A 143 18.51 2.74 19.76
C GLY A 143 17.45 2.24 20.75
N GLY A 144 16.94 1.01 20.59
CA GLY A 144 15.97 0.41 21.50
C GLY A 144 14.63 1.16 21.56
N VAL A 145 14.03 1.23 22.76
CA VAL A 145 12.68 1.82 22.98
C VAL A 145 12.61 3.31 22.60
N PHE A 146 13.69 4.06 22.75
CA PHE A 146 13.70 5.50 22.49
C PHE A 146 13.55 5.84 20.99
N THR A 147 14.06 4.98 20.10
CA THR A 147 13.94 5.18 18.66
C THR A 147 12.58 4.75 18.11
N LEU A 148 11.82 3.97 18.88
CA LEU A 148 10.50 3.50 18.54
C LEU A 148 9.53 4.66 18.20
N ALA A 149 9.58 5.73 19.00
CA ALA A 149 8.71 6.89 18.82
C ALA A 149 8.95 7.62 17.50
N ALA A 150 10.19 7.58 16.97
CA ALA A 150 10.54 8.17 15.68
C ALA A 150 10.26 7.21 14.50
N ASP A 151 10.36 5.90 14.74
CA ASP A 151 10.24 4.88 13.73
C ASP A 151 8.79 4.73 13.20
N ILE A 152 7.79 4.83 14.10
CA ILE A 152 6.38 4.69 13.71
C ILE A 152 5.94 5.77 12.69
N PRO A 153 6.14 7.07 12.93
CA PRO A 153 5.83 8.10 11.94
C PRO A 153 6.59 7.93 10.63
N ALA A 154 7.86 7.54 10.71
CA ALA A 154 8.68 7.35 9.52
C ALA A 154 8.21 6.15 8.67
N VAL A 155 7.83 5.02 9.29
CA VAL A 155 7.24 3.87 8.58
C VAL A 155 5.89 4.23 8.00
N LEU A 156 5.05 4.99 8.71
CA LEU A 156 3.79 5.50 8.17
C LEU A 156 4.02 6.40 6.95
N GLY A 157 4.94 7.34 7.02
CA GLY A 157 5.31 8.20 5.90
C GLY A 157 5.81 7.42 4.68
N LEU A 158 6.70 6.43 4.89
CA LEU A 158 7.15 5.54 3.82
C LEU A 158 5.99 4.71 3.23
N SER A 159 5.06 4.25 4.07
CA SER A 159 3.89 3.49 3.64
C SER A 159 2.96 4.31 2.75
N LEU A 160 2.62 5.52 3.19
CA LEU A 160 1.79 6.45 2.42
C LEU A 160 2.46 6.82 1.10
N LYS A 161 3.76 7.07 1.10
CA LYS A 161 4.53 7.38 -0.11
C LYS A 161 4.59 6.19 -1.06
N THR A 162 4.78 4.97 -0.55
CA THR A 162 4.76 3.74 -1.35
C THR A 162 3.43 3.56 -2.07
N LEU A 163 2.33 3.72 -1.35
CA LEU A 163 0.99 3.57 -1.92
C LEU A 163 0.67 4.67 -2.94
N GLN A 164 1.16 5.90 -2.74
CA GLN A 164 1.05 6.97 -3.74
C GLN A 164 1.87 6.67 -5.00
N ASP A 165 3.10 6.18 -4.85
CA ASP A 165 3.93 5.77 -5.98
C ASP A 165 3.21 4.69 -6.81
N ILE A 166 2.60 3.71 -6.14
CA ILE A 166 1.81 2.64 -6.77
C ILE A 166 0.55 3.21 -7.44
N ALA A 167 -0.19 4.11 -6.79
CA ALA A 167 -1.35 4.78 -7.38
C ALA A 167 -0.99 5.44 -8.72
N VAL A 168 0.08 6.22 -8.74
CA VAL A 168 0.59 6.88 -9.95
C VAL A 168 1.03 5.87 -11.01
N ALA A 169 1.66 4.75 -10.60
CA ALA A 169 2.06 3.69 -11.53
C ALA A 169 0.88 3.02 -12.22
N TYR A 170 -0.29 3.01 -11.59
CA TYR A 170 -1.55 2.55 -12.22
C TYR A 170 -2.39 3.70 -12.81
N GLY A 171 -1.84 4.93 -12.86
CA GLY A 171 -2.47 6.09 -13.50
C GLY A 171 -3.54 6.79 -12.65
N TYR A 172 -3.48 6.68 -11.32
CA TYR A 172 -4.38 7.38 -10.40
C TYR A 172 -3.67 8.58 -9.76
N ASP A 173 -4.37 9.70 -9.61
CA ASP A 173 -3.81 10.93 -9.06
C ASP A 173 -3.97 11.00 -7.52
N PRO A 174 -2.90 10.82 -6.74
CA PRO A 174 -2.97 10.91 -5.28
C PRO A 174 -3.26 12.34 -4.77
N LYS A 175 -3.27 13.35 -5.63
CA LYS A 175 -3.72 14.71 -5.27
C LYS A 175 -5.23 14.78 -5.10
N GLU A 176 -5.97 13.84 -5.68
CA GLU A 176 -7.40 13.75 -5.48
C GLU A 176 -7.74 13.21 -4.09
N LYS A 177 -8.68 13.86 -3.40
CA LYS A 177 -9.12 13.42 -2.06
C LYS A 177 -9.65 11.98 -2.07
N LYS A 178 -10.35 11.58 -3.14
CA LYS A 178 -10.83 10.22 -3.36
C LYS A 178 -9.67 9.22 -3.32
N GLU A 179 -8.59 9.49 -4.04
CA GLU A 179 -7.44 8.59 -4.08
C GLU A 179 -6.70 8.53 -2.74
N ARG A 180 -6.60 9.65 -2.02
CA ARG A 180 -6.00 9.63 -0.69
C ARG A 180 -6.79 8.77 0.31
N VAL A 181 -8.12 8.79 0.22
CA VAL A 181 -8.97 7.89 1.01
C VAL A 181 -8.72 6.42 0.61
N PHE A 182 -8.62 6.13 -0.69
CA PHE A 182 -8.33 4.77 -1.16
C PHE A 182 -6.95 4.28 -0.70
N ILE A 183 -5.92 5.13 -0.78
CA ILE A 183 -4.57 4.86 -0.26
C ILE A 183 -4.62 4.43 1.21
N VAL A 184 -5.40 5.14 2.02
CA VAL A 184 -5.52 4.79 3.43
C VAL A 184 -6.32 3.51 3.64
N LYS A 185 -7.31 3.21 2.81
CA LYS A 185 -7.99 1.90 2.83
C LYS A 185 -7.02 0.76 2.46
N CYS A 186 -6.11 0.96 1.52
CA CYS A 186 -5.04 -0.01 1.23
C CYS A 186 -4.14 -0.23 2.45
N LEU A 187 -3.73 0.86 3.11
CA LEU A 187 -2.93 0.80 4.33
C LEU A 187 -3.66 0.07 5.46
N GLN A 188 -4.95 0.36 5.64
CA GLN A 188 -5.81 -0.29 6.62
C GLN A 188 -5.92 -1.80 6.34
N LEU A 189 -6.15 -2.19 5.08
CA LEU A 189 -6.24 -3.59 4.68
C LEU A 189 -4.95 -4.37 4.97
N SER A 190 -3.79 -3.79 4.66
CA SER A 190 -2.50 -4.43 4.88
C SER A 190 -2.20 -4.69 6.36
N SER A 191 -2.77 -3.87 7.25
CA SER A 191 -2.48 -3.85 8.69
C SER A 191 -3.59 -4.49 9.54
N ALA A 192 -4.81 -4.65 8.98
CA ALA A 192 -5.96 -5.15 9.72
C ALA A 192 -5.86 -6.65 10.05
N ASP A 193 -6.54 -7.05 11.12
CA ASP A 193 -6.82 -8.45 11.38
C ASP A 193 -7.85 -9.01 10.37
N ILE A 194 -8.13 -10.30 10.47
CA ILE A 194 -9.01 -11.00 9.51
C ILE A 194 -10.41 -10.40 9.45
N VAL A 195 -10.98 -10.01 10.58
CA VAL A 195 -12.32 -9.42 10.66
C VAL A 195 -12.31 -8.05 10.00
N GLY A 196 -11.32 -7.23 10.31
CA GLY A 196 -11.10 -5.93 9.69
C GLY A 196 -10.86 -6.05 8.19
N LYS A 197 -10.01 -6.99 7.73
CA LYS A 197 -9.77 -7.24 6.30
C LYS A 197 -11.07 -7.55 5.54
N LYS A 198 -11.94 -8.39 6.09
CA LYS A 198 -13.23 -8.73 5.48
C LYS A 198 -14.14 -7.50 5.33
N SER A 199 -14.21 -6.66 6.35
CA SER A 199 -14.98 -5.42 6.32
C SER A 199 -14.45 -4.45 5.27
N ILE A 200 -13.13 -4.21 5.26
CA ILE A 200 -12.47 -3.28 4.34
C ILE A 200 -12.62 -3.75 2.89
N LEU A 201 -12.43 -5.03 2.61
CA LEU A 201 -12.61 -5.58 1.26
C LEU A 201 -14.07 -5.44 0.78
N LYS A 202 -15.05 -5.56 1.68
CA LYS A 202 -16.46 -5.28 1.34
C LYS A 202 -16.66 -3.81 0.97
N GLU A 203 -16.12 -2.89 1.73
CA GLU A 203 -16.19 -1.44 1.44
C GLU A 203 -15.51 -1.08 0.11
N LEU A 204 -14.39 -1.74 -0.21
CA LEU A 204 -13.63 -1.49 -1.44
C LEU A 204 -14.31 -2.02 -2.70
N LYS A 205 -15.23 -3.00 -2.61
CA LYS A 205 -15.95 -3.52 -3.79
C LYS A 205 -16.77 -2.46 -4.50
N ASP A 206 -17.38 -1.57 -3.74
CA ASP A 206 -18.32 -0.56 -4.26
C ASP A 206 -17.65 0.83 -4.34
N TYR A 207 -16.34 0.91 -4.10
CA TYR A 207 -15.63 2.18 -3.93
C TYR A 207 -15.73 3.11 -5.14
N ASP A 208 -15.60 2.58 -6.35
CA ASP A 208 -15.65 3.38 -7.59
C ASP A 208 -17.08 3.55 -8.15
N GLN A 209 -18.05 2.78 -7.65
CA GLN A 209 -19.43 2.79 -8.16
C GLN A 209 -20.35 3.74 -7.39
N ASP A 210 -20.06 4.01 -6.11
CA ASP A 210 -20.94 4.85 -5.29
C ASP A 210 -20.17 6.00 -4.62
N SER A 211 -20.49 7.23 -5.05
CA SER A 211 -19.96 8.46 -4.42
C SER A 211 -20.32 8.60 -2.94
N ARG A 212 -21.33 7.88 -2.45
CA ARG A 212 -21.73 7.84 -1.04
C ARG A 212 -20.77 7.02 -0.21
N THR A 213 -20.27 5.90 -0.76
CA THR A 213 -19.26 5.04 -0.09
C THR A 213 -17.98 5.82 0.19
N TYR A 214 -17.53 6.64 -0.79
CA TYR A 214 -16.40 7.54 -0.60
C TYR A 214 -16.65 8.59 0.50
N LYS A 215 -17.82 9.23 0.50
CA LYS A 215 -18.17 10.25 1.51
C LYS A 215 -18.27 9.65 2.91
N SER A 216 -18.87 8.47 3.05
CA SER A 216 -18.97 7.78 4.33
C SER A 216 -17.60 7.33 4.84
N ALA A 217 -16.74 6.80 3.99
CA ALA A 217 -15.37 6.42 4.33
C ALA A 217 -14.51 7.63 4.76
N ALA A 218 -14.70 8.78 4.11
CA ALA A 218 -14.02 10.02 4.47
C ALA A 218 -14.51 10.63 5.81
N SER A 219 -15.75 10.34 6.22
CA SER A 219 -16.35 10.84 7.47
C SER A 219 -16.10 9.92 8.67
N GLN A 220 -15.73 8.67 8.44
CA GLN A 220 -15.49 7.71 9.52
C GLN A 220 -14.10 7.87 10.14
N ILE A 221 -13.96 8.84 11.05
CA ILE A 221 -12.79 9.00 11.93
C ILE A 221 -12.48 7.67 12.68
N GLN A 222 -13.47 6.82 12.86
CA GLN A 222 -13.31 5.51 13.50
C GLN A 222 -12.38 4.57 12.74
N GLY A 223 -12.41 4.56 11.41
CA GLY A 223 -11.47 3.78 10.58
C GLY A 223 -10.00 4.22 10.72
N TRP A 224 -9.76 5.49 11.04
CA TRP A 224 -8.41 6.01 11.30
C TRP A 224 -7.81 5.49 12.58
N ARG A 225 -8.61 5.41 13.63
CA ARG A 225 -8.18 4.81 14.91
C ARG A 225 -7.76 3.37 14.71
N GLU A 226 -8.49 2.60 13.90
CA GLU A 226 -8.15 1.22 13.60
C GLU A 226 -6.82 1.08 12.83
N VAL A 227 -6.53 1.97 11.87
CA VAL A 227 -5.22 1.99 11.19
C VAL A 227 -4.11 2.21 12.21
N VAL A 228 -4.24 3.20 13.07
CA VAL A 228 -3.21 3.51 14.08
C VAL A 228 -3.11 2.41 15.13
N TYR A 229 -4.23 1.83 15.58
CA TYR A 229 -4.20 0.71 16.52
C TYR A 229 -3.61 -0.55 15.88
N SER A 230 -3.92 -0.85 14.61
CA SER A 230 -3.29 -1.95 13.87
C SER A 230 -1.78 -1.76 13.72
N TYR A 231 -1.33 -0.52 13.49
CA TYR A 231 0.10 -0.20 13.50
C TYR A 231 0.72 -0.44 14.88
N ARG A 232 0.08 0.00 15.95
CA ARG A 232 0.50 -0.28 17.32
C ARG A 232 0.62 -1.79 17.55
N ASP A 233 -0.40 -2.55 17.20
CA ASP A 233 -0.50 -3.98 17.52
C ASP A 233 0.42 -4.82 16.63
N SER A 234 0.59 -4.45 15.36
CA SER A 234 1.51 -5.13 14.45
C SER A 234 2.98 -4.90 14.81
N PHE A 235 3.32 -3.77 15.43
CA PHE A 235 4.69 -3.42 15.78
C PHE A 235 5.05 -3.67 17.25
N GLY A 236 4.06 -3.72 18.16
CA GLY A 236 4.29 -3.71 19.61
C GLY A 236 5.22 -4.83 20.09
N TRP A 237 4.93 -6.09 19.79
CA TRP A 237 5.73 -7.21 20.31
C TRP A 237 6.99 -7.51 19.47
N LYS A 238 6.97 -7.26 18.16
CA LYS A 238 8.15 -7.40 17.30
C LYS A 238 9.28 -6.48 17.75
N LYS A 239 8.95 -5.36 18.37
CA LYS A 239 9.92 -4.39 18.90
C LYS A 239 10.47 -4.76 20.27
N PHE A 240 9.89 -5.70 21.00
CA PHE A 240 10.54 -6.27 22.18
C PHE A 240 11.89 -6.91 21.81
N PHE A 241 11.99 -7.55 20.66
CA PHE A 241 13.24 -8.13 20.16
C PHE A 241 14.25 -7.07 19.68
N GLN A 242 13.80 -5.83 19.43
CA GLN A 242 14.69 -4.71 19.09
C GLN A 242 15.38 -4.09 20.30
N MET A 243 14.97 -4.43 21.52
CA MET A 243 15.63 -3.97 22.75
C MET A 243 17.01 -4.60 22.97
N VAL A 244 17.30 -5.73 22.33
CA VAL A 244 18.65 -6.32 22.33
C VAL A 244 19.44 -5.70 21.17
N PRO A 245 20.51 -4.92 21.39
CA PRO A 245 21.09 -4.03 20.37
C PRO A 245 21.44 -4.70 19.03
N VAL A 246 22.03 -5.88 19.02
CA VAL A 246 22.38 -6.58 17.77
C VAL A 246 21.18 -7.30 17.16
N ALA A 247 20.38 -7.98 17.98
CA ALA A 247 19.16 -8.61 17.53
C ALA A 247 18.14 -7.57 17.04
N GLY A 248 18.02 -6.42 17.73
CA GLY A 248 17.14 -5.33 17.36
C GLY A 248 17.40 -4.77 15.96
N MET A 249 18.65 -4.64 15.55
CA MET A 249 19.02 -4.19 14.22
C MET A 249 18.48 -5.14 13.11
N VAL A 250 18.71 -6.45 13.26
CA VAL A 250 18.28 -7.45 12.27
C VAL A 250 16.74 -7.58 12.25
N PHE A 251 16.13 -7.64 13.43
CA PHE A 251 14.67 -7.74 13.54
C PHE A 251 13.96 -6.46 13.06
N GLY A 252 14.51 -5.27 13.36
CA GLY A 252 13.98 -4.00 12.89
C GLY A 252 14.00 -3.89 11.37
N ALA A 253 15.13 -4.21 10.75
CA ALA A 253 15.29 -4.24 9.30
C ALA A 253 14.29 -5.22 8.64
N SER A 254 14.22 -6.46 9.15
CA SER A 254 13.35 -7.48 8.62
C SER A 254 11.87 -7.13 8.79
N ALA A 255 11.47 -6.63 9.96
CA ALA A 255 10.09 -6.26 10.26
C ALA A 255 9.62 -5.09 9.39
N ASN A 256 10.41 -4.02 9.28
CA ASN A 256 10.06 -2.87 8.47
C ASN A 256 10.02 -3.22 6.98
N ARG A 257 10.99 -4.01 6.49
CA ARG A 257 10.97 -4.51 5.10
C ARG A 257 9.74 -5.34 4.80
N SER A 258 9.40 -6.29 5.67
CA SER A 258 8.22 -7.14 5.52
C SER A 258 6.92 -6.35 5.53
N ALA A 259 6.81 -5.36 6.44
CA ALA A 259 5.64 -4.49 6.51
C ALA A 259 5.46 -3.69 5.22
N LEU A 260 6.51 -3.04 4.72
CA LEU A 260 6.45 -2.27 3.48
C LEU A 260 6.19 -3.15 2.26
N HIS A 261 6.73 -4.37 2.23
CA HIS A 261 6.44 -5.34 1.17
C HIS A 261 4.95 -5.69 1.15
N SER A 262 4.36 -6.03 2.29
CA SER A 262 2.92 -6.34 2.40
C SER A 262 2.04 -5.15 2.01
N ILE A 263 2.42 -3.92 2.39
CA ILE A 263 1.72 -2.70 2.02
C ILE A 263 1.79 -2.48 0.49
N ALA A 264 2.97 -2.65 -0.10
CA ALA A 264 3.15 -2.52 -1.55
C ALA A 264 2.34 -3.57 -2.31
N GLU A 265 2.39 -4.84 -1.91
CA GLU A 265 1.59 -5.92 -2.49
C GLU A 265 0.09 -5.59 -2.44
N THR A 266 -0.41 -5.16 -1.27
CA THR A 266 -1.82 -4.76 -1.10
C THR A 266 -2.19 -3.62 -2.04
N GLY A 267 -1.37 -2.59 -2.12
CA GLY A 267 -1.57 -1.48 -3.05
C GLY A 267 -1.61 -1.93 -4.51
N MET A 268 -0.63 -2.75 -4.92
CA MET A 268 -0.56 -3.28 -6.28
C MET A 268 -1.80 -4.09 -6.64
N MET A 269 -2.23 -5.04 -5.79
CA MET A 269 -3.39 -5.88 -6.05
C MET A 269 -4.68 -5.07 -6.18
N LEU A 270 -4.89 -4.08 -5.31
CA LEU A 270 -6.10 -3.27 -5.32
C LEU A 270 -6.14 -2.26 -6.47
N TYR A 271 -5.03 -1.57 -6.77
CA TYR A 271 -4.96 -0.63 -7.89
C TYR A 271 -5.02 -1.36 -9.24
N LYS A 272 -4.34 -2.50 -9.36
CA LYS A 272 -4.44 -3.37 -10.53
C LYS A 272 -5.88 -3.83 -10.77
N LYS A 273 -6.58 -4.26 -9.72
CA LYS A 273 -8.00 -4.64 -9.81
C LYS A 273 -8.87 -3.52 -10.38
N ARG A 274 -8.71 -2.31 -9.85
CA ARG A 274 -9.45 -1.13 -10.33
C ARG A 274 -9.18 -0.88 -11.82
N ARG A 275 -7.90 -0.89 -12.21
CA ARG A 275 -7.52 -0.67 -13.62
C ARG A 275 -8.08 -1.74 -14.55
N ILE A 276 -8.07 -3.01 -14.14
CA ILE A 276 -8.67 -4.09 -14.92
C ILE A 276 -10.18 -3.89 -15.08
N LEU A 277 -10.88 -3.58 -13.98
CA LEU A 277 -12.33 -3.36 -14.02
C LEU A 277 -12.72 -2.16 -14.89
N GLU A 278 -11.94 -1.08 -14.89
CA GLU A 278 -12.15 0.07 -15.78
C GLU A 278 -11.98 -0.34 -17.24
N ARG A 279 -10.91 -1.06 -17.60
CA ARG A 279 -10.66 -1.53 -18.97
C ARG A 279 -11.71 -2.51 -19.48
N LEU A 280 -12.21 -3.39 -18.61
CA LEU A 280 -13.29 -4.32 -18.99
C LEU A 280 -14.60 -3.57 -19.29
N LYS A 281 -14.90 -2.46 -18.58
CA LYS A 281 -16.06 -1.62 -18.86
C LYS A 281 -15.93 -0.81 -20.16
N GLU A 282 -14.71 -0.43 -20.55
CA GLU A 282 -14.45 0.29 -21.80
C GLU A 282 -14.60 -0.61 -23.04
N THR A 283 -14.56 -1.93 -22.86
CA THR A 283 -14.68 -2.93 -23.94
C THR A 283 -16.10 -3.48 -24.11
N GLU A 284 -17.03 -3.15 -23.21
CA GLU A 284 -18.48 -3.44 -23.31
C GLU A 284 -19.20 -2.32 -24.07
#